data_2c78135a8994294d78121a1b7e22e922
#
_entry.id   2c78135a8994294d78121a1b7e22e922
#
_cell.length_a   1.000
_cell.length_b   1.000
_cell.length_c   1.000
_cell.angle_alpha   90.00
_cell.angle_beta   90.00
_cell.angle_gamma   90.00
#
_symmetry.space_group_name_H-M   'P 1'
#
loop_
_entity.id
_entity.type
_entity.pdbx_description
1 polymer ?
#
loop_
_entity_poly.entity_id
_entity_poly.type
_entity_poly.pdbx_seq_one_letter_code
_entity_poly.pdbx_strand_id
1 'polypeptide(L)'
;VKTEDLNELEPLQEKGVQIKKLTDQITEYLASLFSAGTMTEQQAAQTASLMYILSDVERMGTLSVEMAECMLERSDRKYKYTPEAMDELQKSLKVLNKMFCDSLKALQGDDGIEPGKMMKRKDKLLDLDIKMRKAHIERVNKGKCKASLTAPFTNILHLIDRMGNSCINLADVAESGTSMKYFM
;
A
#
# COMPACT_ATOMS: atom_id res chain seq x y z
N VAL A 1 -12.45 6.27 1.57
CA VAL A 1 -12.65 5.94 3.01
C VAL A 1 -13.60 6.92 3.72
N LYS A 2 -14.07 7.96 3.03
CA LYS A 2 -15.06 8.89 3.60
C LYS A 2 -16.51 8.45 3.43
N THR A 3 -16.78 7.53 2.54
CA THR A 3 -18.12 7.03 2.24
C THR A 3 -18.14 5.51 2.47
N GLU A 4 -19.04 5.05 3.31
CA GLU A 4 -19.44 3.64 3.40
C GLU A 4 -20.33 3.33 2.18
N ASP A 5 -19.87 3.68 0.97
CA ASP A 5 -20.65 3.57 -0.25
C ASP A 5 -20.22 2.33 -1.03
N LEU A 6 -21.08 1.33 -1.05
CA LEU A 6 -20.90 0.11 -1.84
C LEU A 6 -20.67 0.40 -3.33
N ASN A 7 -21.18 1.52 -3.83
CA ASN A 7 -21.00 1.94 -5.23
C ASN A 7 -19.55 2.29 -5.59
N GLU A 8 -18.67 2.53 -4.60
CA GLU A 8 -17.25 2.80 -4.83
C GLU A 8 -16.39 1.52 -4.85
N LEU A 9 -16.90 0.37 -4.42
CA LEU A 9 -16.14 -0.88 -4.37
C LEU A 9 -15.91 -1.46 -5.77
N GLU A 10 -16.96 -1.57 -6.57
CA GLU A 10 -16.88 -2.13 -7.92
C GLU A 10 -15.86 -1.40 -8.81
N PRO A 11 -15.85 -0.05 -8.90
CA PRO A 11 -14.82 0.68 -9.62
C PRO A 11 -13.40 0.46 -9.07
N LEU A 12 -13.24 0.22 -7.76
CA LEU A 12 -11.96 -0.06 -7.17
C LEU A 12 -11.47 -1.47 -7.51
N GLN A 13 -12.37 -2.47 -7.49
CA GLN A 13 -12.07 -3.83 -7.91
C GLN A 13 -11.67 -3.88 -9.39
N GLU A 14 -12.40 -3.16 -10.26
CA GLU A 14 -12.03 -3.03 -11.68
C GLU A 14 -10.63 -2.45 -11.87
N LYS A 15 -10.27 -1.42 -11.12
CA LYS A 15 -8.91 -0.86 -11.13
C LYS A 15 -7.86 -1.87 -10.64
N GLY A 16 -8.17 -2.66 -9.61
CA GLY A 16 -7.31 -3.74 -9.15
C GLY A 16 -7.05 -4.77 -10.24
N VAL A 17 -8.08 -5.19 -10.96
CA VAL A 17 -7.97 -6.10 -12.11
C VAL A 17 -7.14 -5.48 -13.24
N GLN A 18 -7.33 -4.19 -13.54
CA GLN A 18 -6.55 -3.48 -14.56
C GLN A 18 -5.07 -3.39 -14.18
N ILE A 19 -4.75 -3.07 -12.93
CA ILE A 19 -3.37 -3.05 -12.42
C ILE A 19 -2.74 -4.43 -12.63
N LYS A 20 -3.41 -5.49 -12.16
CA LYS A 20 -2.90 -6.86 -12.30
C LYS A 20 -2.63 -7.21 -13.77
N LYS A 21 -3.58 -6.94 -14.65
CA LYS A 21 -3.41 -7.21 -16.09
C LYS A 21 -2.22 -6.48 -16.69
N LEU A 22 -2.01 -5.21 -16.33
CA LEU A 22 -0.88 -4.42 -16.82
C LEU A 22 0.45 -4.94 -16.27
N THR A 23 0.51 -5.25 -14.98
CA THR A 23 1.73 -5.79 -14.36
C THR A 23 2.10 -7.16 -14.93
N ASP A 24 1.12 -8.05 -15.17
CA ASP A 24 1.33 -9.35 -15.83
C ASP A 24 1.92 -9.16 -17.24
N GLN A 25 1.33 -8.28 -18.05
CA GLN A 25 1.80 -8.01 -19.42
C GLN A 25 3.23 -7.44 -19.46
N ILE A 26 3.54 -6.50 -18.57
CA ILE A 26 4.88 -5.92 -18.49
C ILE A 26 5.88 -6.97 -17.99
N THR A 27 5.51 -7.78 -17.00
CA THR A 27 6.36 -8.87 -16.49
C THR A 27 6.67 -9.89 -17.58
N GLU A 28 5.68 -10.29 -18.38
CA GLU A 28 5.87 -11.20 -19.51
C GLU A 28 6.82 -10.61 -20.56
N TYR A 29 6.65 -9.32 -20.88
CA TYR A 29 7.57 -8.62 -21.77
C TYR A 29 9.01 -8.60 -21.23
N LEU A 30 9.21 -8.23 -19.95
CA LEU A 30 10.51 -8.22 -19.32
C LEU A 30 11.15 -9.63 -19.29
N ALA A 31 10.37 -10.67 -19.02
CA ALA A 31 10.83 -12.05 -19.05
C ALA A 31 11.27 -12.45 -20.47
N SER A 32 10.58 -12.01 -21.51
CA SER A 32 10.98 -12.26 -22.91
C SER A 32 12.33 -11.64 -23.24
N LEU A 33 12.61 -10.43 -22.72
CA LEU A 33 13.90 -9.77 -22.88
C LEU A 33 15.03 -10.57 -22.21
N PHE A 34 14.81 -11.13 -21.02
CA PHE A 34 15.79 -12.03 -20.38
C PHE A 34 16.08 -13.25 -21.24
N SER A 35 15.04 -13.87 -21.81
CA SER A 35 15.16 -15.09 -22.62
C SER A 35 15.89 -14.85 -23.94
N ALA A 36 15.91 -13.62 -24.45
CA ALA A 36 16.62 -13.28 -25.67
C ALA A 36 18.16 -13.34 -25.53
N GLY A 37 18.69 -13.33 -24.30
CA GLY A 37 20.12 -13.50 -24.01
C GLY A 37 21.05 -12.40 -24.52
N THR A 38 20.49 -11.26 -24.93
CA THR A 38 21.24 -10.12 -25.53
C THR A 38 21.53 -8.99 -24.53
N MET A 39 21.08 -9.15 -23.27
CA MET A 39 21.24 -8.12 -22.24
C MET A 39 22.68 -8.07 -21.70
N THR A 40 23.17 -6.87 -21.45
CA THR A 40 24.31 -6.64 -20.58
C THR A 40 23.95 -6.96 -19.12
N GLU A 41 24.96 -7.17 -18.28
CA GLU A 41 24.75 -7.39 -16.85
C GLU A 41 23.97 -6.23 -16.20
N GLN A 42 24.27 -5.00 -16.57
CA GLN A 42 23.55 -3.82 -16.08
C GLN A 42 22.08 -3.82 -16.51
N GLN A 43 21.78 -4.14 -17.76
CA GLN A 43 20.40 -4.23 -18.26
C GLN A 43 19.62 -5.36 -17.56
N ALA A 44 20.27 -6.50 -17.31
CA ALA A 44 19.66 -7.60 -16.57
C ALA A 44 19.31 -7.18 -15.14
N ALA A 45 20.23 -6.51 -14.44
CA ALA A 45 19.98 -5.97 -13.09
C ALA A 45 18.82 -4.95 -13.06
N GLN A 46 18.78 -4.04 -14.02
CA GLN A 46 17.69 -3.06 -14.15
C GLN A 46 16.35 -3.74 -14.42
N THR A 47 16.32 -4.74 -15.31
CA THR A 47 15.11 -5.50 -15.63
C THR A 47 14.59 -6.27 -14.39
N ALA A 48 15.49 -6.89 -13.62
CA ALA A 48 15.13 -7.53 -12.36
C ALA A 48 14.52 -6.53 -11.37
N SER A 49 15.11 -5.35 -11.22
CA SER A 49 14.58 -4.29 -10.35
C SER A 49 13.18 -3.82 -10.78
N LEU A 50 12.92 -3.70 -12.09
CA LEU A 50 11.59 -3.39 -12.62
C LEU A 50 10.57 -4.47 -12.28
N MET A 51 10.94 -5.76 -12.31
CA MET A 51 10.05 -6.86 -11.91
C MET A 51 9.68 -6.76 -10.42
N TYR A 52 10.61 -6.35 -9.54
CA TYR A 52 10.29 -6.09 -8.13
C TYR A 52 9.32 -4.93 -7.97
N ILE A 53 9.52 -3.82 -8.69
CA ILE A 53 8.58 -2.67 -8.69
C ILE A 53 7.18 -3.12 -9.10
N LEU A 54 7.06 -3.90 -10.18
CA LEU A 54 5.77 -4.40 -10.66
C LEU A 54 5.06 -5.27 -9.63
N SER A 55 5.79 -6.15 -8.95
CA SER A 55 5.24 -6.97 -7.86
C SER A 55 4.69 -6.13 -6.70
N ASP A 56 5.41 -5.08 -6.29
CA ASP A 56 4.95 -4.20 -5.22
C ASP A 56 3.76 -3.32 -5.67
N VAL A 57 3.71 -2.87 -6.93
CA VAL A 57 2.56 -2.13 -7.50
C VAL A 57 1.31 -3.02 -7.53
N GLU A 58 1.43 -4.27 -8.00
CA GLU A 58 0.32 -5.24 -7.99
C GLU A 58 -0.17 -5.50 -6.57
N ARG A 59 0.76 -5.73 -5.64
CA ARG A 59 0.46 -5.91 -4.22
C ARG A 59 -0.31 -4.74 -3.64
N MET A 60 0.11 -3.50 -3.94
CA MET A 60 -0.60 -2.30 -3.47
C MET A 60 -2.03 -2.23 -4.03
N GLY A 61 -2.23 -2.59 -5.29
CA GLY A 61 -3.56 -2.71 -5.91
C GLY A 61 -4.44 -3.70 -5.15
N THR A 62 -3.94 -4.93 -4.95
CA THR A 62 -4.65 -6.00 -4.24
C THR A 62 -5.00 -5.60 -2.80
N LEU A 63 -4.02 -5.07 -2.03
CA LEU A 63 -4.23 -4.63 -0.65
C LEU A 63 -5.23 -3.47 -0.54
N SER A 64 -5.31 -2.61 -1.57
CA SER A 64 -6.30 -1.51 -1.61
C SER A 64 -7.72 -2.05 -1.76
N VAL A 65 -7.93 -3.05 -2.60
CA VAL A 65 -9.22 -3.74 -2.76
C VAL A 65 -9.59 -4.46 -1.47
N GLU A 66 -8.68 -5.27 -0.92
CA GLU A 66 -8.88 -6.01 0.33
C GLU A 66 -9.25 -5.07 1.49
N MET A 67 -8.60 -3.91 1.58
CA MET A 67 -8.93 -2.90 2.60
C MET A 67 -10.35 -2.35 2.41
N ALA A 68 -10.77 -2.06 1.18
CA ALA A 68 -12.12 -1.58 0.91
C ALA A 68 -13.16 -2.65 1.25
N GLU A 69 -12.91 -3.91 0.91
CA GLU A 69 -13.77 -5.04 1.26
C GLU A 69 -13.90 -5.19 2.78
N CYS A 70 -12.79 -5.17 3.53
CA CYS A 70 -12.81 -5.18 4.99
C CYS A 70 -13.59 -4.02 5.60
N MET A 71 -13.56 -2.85 4.97
CA MET A 71 -14.33 -1.69 5.43
C MET A 71 -15.83 -1.85 5.13
N LEU A 72 -16.19 -2.51 4.03
CA LEU A 72 -17.57 -2.69 3.56
C LEU A 72 -18.26 -3.90 4.17
N GLU A 73 -17.58 -5.05 4.33
CA GLU A 73 -18.12 -6.21 5.06
C GLU A 73 -18.67 -5.83 6.43
N ARG A 74 -18.22 -4.71 6.95
CA ARG A 74 -18.67 -4.14 8.20
C ARG A 74 -19.96 -3.31 8.08
N SER A 75 -20.25 -2.72 6.88
CA SER A 75 -21.45 -1.90 6.69
C SER A 75 -22.75 -2.72 6.81
N ASP A 76 -22.69 -4.01 6.47
CA ASP A 76 -23.79 -4.97 6.64
C ASP A 76 -23.97 -5.42 8.09
N ARG A 77 -23.02 -5.11 8.97
CA ARG A 77 -23.08 -5.48 10.37
C ARG A 77 -23.67 -4.33 11.20
N LYS A 78 -24.53 -4.69 12.15
CA LYS A 78 -25.24 -3.80 13.10
C LYS A 78 -24.31 -2.87 13.92
N TYR A 79 -22.99 -3.06 13.85
CA TYR A 79 -22.02 -2.34 14.69
C TYR A 79 -21.00 -1.57 13.85
N LYS A 80 -20.78 -0.29 14.22
CA LYS A 80 -19.82 0.62 13.57
C LYS A 80 -18.61 0.88 14.47
N TYR A 81 -17.47 1.25 13.86
CA TYR A 81 -16.35 1.81 14.62
C TYR A 81 -16.74 3.16 15.22
N THR A 82 -16.09 3.50 16.33
CA THR A 82 -16.30 4.81 16.93
C THR A 82 -15.73 5.91 16.03
N PRO A 83 -16.24 7.16 16.11
CA PRO A 83 -15.69 8.28 15.36
C PRO A 83 -14.19 8.46 15.58
N GLU A 84 -13.70 8.24 16.81
CA GLU A 84 -12.28 8.33 17.15
C GLU A 84 -11.46 7.27 16.41
N ALA A 85 -11.95 6.03 16.32
CA ALA A 85 -11.28 4.96 15.57
C ALA A 85 -11.21 5.29 14.07
N MET A 86 -12.26 5.88 13.50
CA MET A 86 -12.27 6.32 12.11
C MET A 86 -11.29 7.46 11.86
N ASP A 87 -11.18 8.44 12.79
CA ASP A 87 -10.22 9.53 12.71
C ASP A 87 -8.77 9.01 12.80
N GLU A 88 -8.51 8.06 13.70
CA GLU A 88 -7.22 7.39 13.83
C GLU A 88 -6.82 6.67 12.53
N LEU A 89 -7.73 5.90 11.91
CA LEU A 89 -7.51 5.24 10.62
C LEU A 89 -7.23 6.25 9.51
N GLN A 90 -7.99 7.35 9.43
CA GLN A 90 -7.77 8.41 8.44
C GLN A 90 -6.38 9.05 8.57
N LYS A 91 -5.88 9.23 9.80
CA LYS A 91 -4.52 9.75 10.03
C LYS A 91 -3.46 8.81 9.47
N SER A 92 -3.60 7.50 9.70
CA SER A 92 -2.68 6.49 9.15
C SER A 92 -2.73 6.44 7.63
N LEU A 93 -3.93 6.48 7.04
CA LEU A 93 -4.10 6.51 5.58
C LEU A 93 -3.51 7.77 4.94
N LYS A 94 -3.56 8.94 5.62
CA LYS A 94 -2.90 10.15 5.13
C LYS A 94 -1.38 9.98 5.11
N VAL A 95 -0.79 9.35 6.13
CA VAL A 95 0.66 9.05 6.15
C VAL A 95 1.01 8.08 5.04
N LEU A 96 0.26 7.00 4.90
CA LEU A 96 0.45 5.99 3.86
C LEU A 96 0.37 6.60 2.45
N ASN A 97 -0.66 7.40 2.18
CA ASN A 97 -0.82 8.07 0.88
C ASN A 97 0.37 8.98 0.56
N LYS A 98 0.90 9.67 1.56
CA LYS A 98 2.10 10.49 1.39
C LYS A 98 3.34 9.64 1.12
N MET A 99 3.50 8.49 1.76
CA MET A 99 4.57 7.53 1.47
C MET A 99 4.47 7.06 0.01
N PHE A 100 3.28 6.68 -0.42
CA PHE A 100 3.05 6.22 -1.79
C PHE A 100 3.37 7.30 -2.84
N CYS A 101 2.86 8.52 -2.66
CA CYS A 101 3.16 9.62 -3.58
C CYS A 101 4.66 9.92 -3.65
N ASP A 102 5.37 9.87 -2.53
CA ASP A 102 6.81 10.12 -2.50
C ASP A 102 7.59 8.96 -3.13
N SER A 103 7.19 7.69 -2.93
CA SER A 103 7.84 6.56 -3.60
C SER A 103 7.67 6.61 -5.13
N LEU A 104 6.50 7.03 -5.62
CA LEU A 104 6.29 7.23 -7.07
C LEU A 104 7.17 8.36 -7.63
N LYS A 105 7.32 9.46 -6.91
CA LYS A 105 8.21 10.56 -7.30
C LYS A 105 9.66 10.11 -7.35
N ALA A 106 10.12 9.33 -6.36
CA ALA A 106 11.45 8.76 -6.35
C ALA A 106 11.70 7.89 -7.60
N LEU A 107 10.74 7.03 -7.96
CA LEU A 107 10.81 6.22 -9.18
C LEU A 107 10.88 7.07 -10.46
N GLN A 108 10.22 8.23 -10.49
CA GLN A 108 10.29 9.19 -11.60
C GLN A 108 11.61 9.98 -11.64
N GLY A 109 12.48 9.77 -10.65
CA GLY A 109 13.77 10.43 -10.58
C GLY A 109 13.72 11.85 -10.02
N ASP A 110 12.73 12.15 -9.19
CA ASP A 110 12.69 13.38 -8.40
C ASP A 110 13.65 13.26 -7.21
N ASP A 111 14.82 13.90 -7.32
CA ASP A 111 15.87 13.89 -6.31
C ASP A 111 15.50 14.67 -5.03
N GLY A 112 14.28 15.25 -4.96
CA GLY A 112 13.79 16.02 -3.81
C GLY A 112 13.33 15.19 -2.61
N ILE A 113 13.44 13.86 -2.67
CA ILE A 113 13.03 12.98 -1.56
C ILE A 113 14.28 12.59 -0.76
N GLU A 114 14.37 13.15 0.47
CA GLU A 114 15.44 12.78 1.40
C GLU A 114 15.32 11.28 1.78
N PRO A 115 16.39 10.46 1.65
CA PRO A 115 16.38 9.02 1.93
C PRO A 115 15.75 8.67 3.28
N GLY A 116 16.13 9.32 4.36
CA GLY A 116 15.58 9.05 5.68
C GLY A 116 14.10 9.42 5.91
N LYS A 117 13.45 10.05 4.95
CA LYS A 117 12.07 10.56 5.10
C LYS A 117 11.02 9.45 5.02
N MET A 118 11.28 8.42 4.21
CA MET A 118 10.41 7.25 4.09
C MET A 118 10.42 6.43 5.39
N MET A 119 11.60 6.18 5.96
CA MET A 119 11.73 5.46 7.23
C MET A 119 11.04 6.20 8.38
N LYS A 120 11.24 7.52 8.50
CA LYS A 120 10.53 8.33 9.51
C LYS A 120 9.00 8.24 9.40
N ARG A 121 8.47 8.09 8.19
CA ARG A 121 7.02 7.89 8.00
C ARG A 121 6.59 6.48 8.33
N LYS A 122 7.43 5.48 8.04
CA LYS A 122 7.16 4.10 8.44
C LYS A 122 7.14 3.98 9.97
N ASP A 123 8.09 4.60 10.67
CA ASP A 123 8.09 4.67 12.12
C ASP A 123 6.81 5.33 12.66
N LYS A 124 6.38 6.42 12.00
CA LYS A 124 5.10 7.07 12.35
C LYS A 124 3.89 6.17 12.12
N LEU A 125 3.87 5.35 11.08
CA LEU A 125 2.80 4.36 10.88
C LEU A 125 2.80 3.32 11.98
N LEU A 126 3.97 2.83 12.38
CA LEU A 126 4.13 1.88 13.49
C LEU A 126 3.63 2.46 14.81
N ASP A 127 4.02 3.70 15.11
CA ASP A 127 3.53 4.40 16.31
C ASP A 127 2.01 4.55 16.32
N LEU A 128 1.42 4.87 15.17
CA LEU A 128 -0.04 4.98 15.03
C LEU A 128 -0.71 3.61 15.20
N ASP A 129 -0.15 2.53 14.63
CA ASP A 129 -0.65 1.16 14.78
C ASP A 129 -0.70 0.76 16.26
N ILE A 130 0.41 0.93 16.99
CA ILE A 130 0.50 0.60 18.42
C ILE A 130 -0.55 1.38 19.22
N LYS A 131 -0.68 2.68 18.97
CA LYS A 131 -1.66 3.54 19.65
C LYS A 131 -3.10 3.13 19.35
N MET A 132 -3.40 2.83 18.10
CA MET A 132 -4.73 2.41 17.66
C MET A 132 -5.14 1.08 18.26
N ARG A 133 -4.23 0.09 18.30
CA ARG A 133 -4.48 -1.21 18.96
C ARG A 133 -4.81 -1.02 20.44
N LYS A 134 -4.00 -0.26 21.15
CA LYS A 134 -4.23 0.04 22.57
C LYS A 134 -5.57 0.75 22.79
N ALA A 135 -5.84 1.80 22.03
CA ALA A 135 -7.09 2.56 22.14
C ALA A 135 -8.31 1.70 21.77
N HIS A 136 -8.19 0.79 20.78
CA HIS A 136 -9.27 -0.14 20.44
C HIS A 136 -9.60 -1.09 21.60
N ILE A 137 -8.59 -1.70 22.22
CA ILE A 137 -8.78 -2.57 23.41
C ILE A 137 -9.45 -1.79 24.54
N GLU A 138 -9.03 -0.55 24.80
CA GLU A 138 -9.66 0.29 25.83
C GLU A 138 -11.15 0.58 25.50
N ARG A 139 -11.47 0.86 24.22
CA ARG A 139 -12.86 1.07 23.78
C ARG A 139 -13.71 -0.18 23.96
N VAL A 140 -13.17 -1.35 23.67
CA VAL A 140 -13.86 -2.65 23.88
C VAL A 140 -14.10 -2.88 25.38
N ASN A 141 -13.09 -2.71 26.23
CA ASN A 141 -13.21 -2.91 27.68
C ASN A 141 -14.19 -1.93 28.33
N LYS A 142 -14.32 -0.71 27.81
CA LYS A 142 -15.31 0.28 28.26
C LYS A 142 -16.71 0.09 27.65
N GLY A 143 -16.93 -0.96 26.86
CA GLY A 143 -18.20 -1.22 26.17
C GLY A 143 -18.55 -0.23 25.05
N LYS A 144 -17.63 0.65 24.68
CA LYS A 144 -17.81 1.66 23.59
C LYS A 144 -17.66 1.05 22.19
N CYS A 145 -17.02 -0.11 22.09
CA CYS A 145 -16.82 -0.85 20.84
C CYS A 145 -17.12 -2.32 21.09
N LYS A 146 -17.69 -3.00 20.09
CA LYS A 146 -17.97 -4.45 20.19
C LYS A 146 -16.69 -5.25 19.92
N ALA A 147 -16.47 -6.29 20.73
CA ALA A 147 -15.32 -7.19 20.59
C ALA A 147 -15.27 -7.86 19.20
N SER A 148 -16.41 -8.09 18.55
CA SER A 148 -16.49 -8.64 17.20
C SER A 148 -15.84 -7.76 16.13
N LEU A 149 -15.60 -6.48 16.41
CA LEU A 149 -14.90 -5.56 15.51
C LEU A 149 -13.37 -5.62 15.66
N THR A 150 -12.84 -6.37 16.62
CA THR A 150 -11.39 -6.43 16.88
C THR A 150 -10.63 -7.08 15.72
N ALA A 151 -11.10 -8.22 15.21
CA ALA A 151 -10.44 -8.90 14.10
C ALA A 151 -10.45 -8.06 12.81
N PRO A 152 -11.59 -7.50 12.33
CA PRO A 152 -11.59 -6.62 11.17
C PRO A 152 -10.71 -5.38 11.35
N PHE A 153 -10.74 -4.75 12.54
CA PHE A 153 -9.90 -3.59 12.83
C PHE A 153 -8.41 -3.93 12.74
N THR A 154 -8.02 -5.05 13.34
CA THR A 154 -6.64 -5.54 13.30
C THR A 154 -6.20 -5.87 11.87
N ASN A 155 -7.08 -6.44 11.06
CA ASN A 155 -6.77 -6.71 9.65
C ASN A 155 -6.51 -5.42 8.86
N ILE A 156 -7.33 -4.38 9.03
CA ILE A 156 -7.09 -3.07 8.40
C ILE A 156 -5.71 -2.51 8.77
N LEU A 157 -5.30 -2.63 10.04
CA LEU A 157 -3.98 -2.18 10.49
C LEU A 157 -2.84 -2.96 9.83
N HIS A 158 -3.00 -4.28 9.67
CA HIS A 158 -2.04 -5.11 8.93
C HIS A 158 -1.94 -4.74 7.45
N LEU A 159 -3.07 -4.43 6.80
CA LEU A 159 -3.08 -4.00 5.41
C LEU A 159 -2.31 -2.67 5.25
N ILE A 160 -2.53 -1.70 6.14
CA ILE A 160 -1.80 -0.42 6.17
C ILE A 160 -0.29 -0.66 6.33
N ASP A 161 0.11 -1.54 7.24
CA ASP A 161 1.53 -1.88 7.47
C ASP A 161 2.18 -2.50 6.22
N ARG A 162 1.50 -3.48 5.60
CA ARG A 162 1.96 -4.14 4.37
C ARG A 162 2.12 -3.15 3.20
N MET A 163 1.15 -2.25 3.02
CA MET A 163 1.24 -1.19 2.01
C MET A 163 2.40 -0.23 2.29
N GLY A 164 2.64 0.10 3.57
CA GLY A 164 3.80 0.90 3.98
C GLY A 164 5.14 0.25 3.63
N ASN A 165 5.24 -1.08 3.77
CA ASN A 165 6.43 -1.84 3.36
C ASN A 165 6.64 -1.78 1.84
N SER A 166 5.59 -1.97 1.04
CA SER A 166 5.68 -1.81 -0.42
C SER A 166 6.15 -0.40 -0.82
N CYS A 167 5.69 0.66 -0.13
CA CYS A 167 6.19 2.02 -0.38
C CYS A 167 7.70 2.16 -0.12
N ILE A 168 8.23 1.51 0.92
CA ILE A 168 9.68 1.49 1.20
C ILE A 168 10.42 0.77 0.09
N ASN A 169 9.97 -0.44 -0.29
CA ASN A 169 10.60 -1.21 -1.35
C ASN A 169 10.70 -0.41 -2.66
N LEU A 170 9.61 0.30 -3.05
CA LEU A 170 9.60 1.16 -4.22
C LEU A 170 10.62 2.30 -4.12
N ALA A 171 10.77 2.90 -2.94
CA ALA A 171 11.75 3.96 -2.71
C ALA A 171 13.20 3.43 -2.74
N ASP A 172 13.46 2.27 -2.13
CA ASP A 172 14.79 1.65 -2.07
C ASP A 172 15.29 1.27 -3.49
N VAL A 173 14.39 0.75 -4.33
CA VAL A 173 14.72 0.47 -5.74
C VAL A 173 15.06 1.75 -6.49
N ALA A 174 14.34 2.83 -6.24
CA ALA A 174 14.62 4.13 -6.84
C ALA A 174 16.02 4.67 -6.42
N GLU A 175 16.39 4.53 -5.15
CA GLU A 175 17.69 4.94 -4.61
C GLU A 175 18.85 4.09 -5.15
N SER A 176 18.63 2.81 -5.44
CA SER A 176 19.65 1.91 -6.01
C SER A 176 20.03 2.22 -7.45
N GLY A 177 19.54 3.30 -8.04
CA GLY A 177 19.89 3.76 -9.38
C GLY A 177 19.01 3.19 -10.50
N THR A 178 17.95 2.47 -10.16
CA THR A 178 16.95 2.00 -11.12
C THR A 178 15.85 3.06 -11.35
N SER A 179 16.25 4.33 -11.38
CA SER A 179 15.35 5.44 -11.69
C SER A 179 14.88 5.31 -13.15
N MET A 180 13.59 5.53 -13.40
CA MET A 180 13.01 5.56 -14.75
C MET A 180 13.56 6.69 -15.63
N LYS A 181 14.43 7.57 -15.11
CA LYS A 181 15.15 8.61 -15.88
C LYS A 181 15.85 8.08 -17.14
N TYR A 182 16.20 6.79 -17.15
CA TYR A 182 16.91 6.18 -18.28
C TYR A 182 15.99 5.56 -19.33
N PHE A 183 14.67 5.60 -19.11
CA PHE A 183 13.67 5.02 -20.02
C PHE A 183 12.74 6.06 -20.67
N MET A 184 12.94 7.36 -20.39
CA MET A 184 12.31 8.47 -21.07
C MET A 184 13.33 9.14 -22.03
#